data_c6e6567a306eaa259783a06fafb23fe4
#
_entry.id   c6e6567a306eaa259783a06fafb23fe4
#
_cell.length_a   1.000
_cell.length_b   1.000
_cell.length_c   1.000
_cell.angle_alpha   90.00
_cell.angle_beta   90.00
_cell.angle_gamma   90.00
#
_symmetry.space_group_name_H-M   'P 1'
#
loop_
_entity.id
_entity.type
_entity.pdbx_description
1 polymer ?
#
loop_
_entity_poly.entity_id
_entity_poly.type
_entity_poly.pdbx_seq_one_letter_code
_entity_poly.pdbx_strand_id
1 'polypeptide(L)'
;QFEQMGLEAVVYRAAVWSVTQTPGRKMGYHGTSPNPQFDYDHRYDSAIYLDKAFKERKLAVLKTAYETWKKEARNYAGPAVVETFGQEAFVPVNKPEALSFTKKQEELSVAYSNESMPVVNQYIPGDETSFTIIAFPVPDVGKNFEEIFAETIRINTLDYEVYKEIQEQLIQVLDEAEYVEVIGRRDGGKGKSEDRTLSGWKADLRDGRESEQEAAIGGRTTGDDCEANAIINDTNLRIFLHPLKDRTKETNFENCVADVNIPVGEVFTSPQLTGTHGLLHVGKVYLGKIQFQNLRIWFQDGMVTDYSCDNFSNPEEGKKLIQQEILKNHDTLPMGEFAIGTNTAAFAMAERFGIGEKLPILIAEKMGPHFAVGDTCYSWSEDSPVYNPDGKEVIARENEVSALRKEDVSKAYFGCHMDITIPYSELGDIVAVRKDGTRQYVIQDGRFVVEGTKKLNEELKRIGK
;
A
#
# COMPACT_ATOMS: atom_id res chain seq x y z
N GLN A 1 28.35 3.71 -11.37
CA GLN A 1 27.35 2.91 -12.12
C GLN A 1 26.52 3.82 -13.03
N PHE A 2 25.86 4.88 -12.51
CA PHE A 2 25.06 5.80 -13.34
C PHE A 2 25.88 6.48 -14.44
N GLU A 3 27.11 6.92 -14.13
CA GLU A 3 28.03 7.47 -15.15
C GLU A 3 28.37 6.45 -16.24
N GLN A 4 28.50 5.15 -15.89
CA GLN A 4 28.73 4.07 -16.84
C GLN A 4 27.53 3.83 -17.77
N MET A 5 26.32 4.20 -17.30
CA MET A 5 25.08 4.15 -18.08
C MET A 5 24.87 5.43 -18.91
N GLY A 6 25.82 6.38 -18.87
CA GLY A 6 25.70 7.66 -19.57
C GLY A 6 24.78 8.67 -18.88
N LEU A 7 24.44 8.43 -17.60
CA LEU A 7 23.62 9.32 -16.81
C LEU A 7 24.49 10.24 -15.95
N GLU A 8 24.10 11.50 -15.85
CA GLU A 8 24.66 12.45 -14.90
C GLU A 8 23.90 12.33 -13.57
N ALA A 9 24.61 11.95 -12.52
CA ALA A 9 24.06 11.85 -11.18
C ALA A 9 24.21 13.17 -10.41
N VAL A 10 23.10 13.76 -10.00
CA VAL A 10 23.09 14.93 -9.13
C VAL A 10 22.69 14.51 -7.74
N VAL A 11 23.62 14.61 -6.78
CA VAL A 11 23.35 14.31 -5.37
C VAL A 11 22.89 15.60 -4.67
N TYR A 12 21.71 15.54 -4.10
CA TYR A 12 21.07 16.68 -3.46
C TYR A 12 20.96 16.47 -1.95
N ARG A 13 21.41 17.45 -1.17
CA ARG A 13 21.06 17.52 0.24
C ARG A 13 19.98 18.58 0.42
N ALA A 14 18.77 18.15 0.75
CA ALA A 14 17.77 19.10 1.21
C ALA A 14 18.15 19.62 2.60
N ALA A 15 18.17 20.93 2.78
CA ALA A 15 18.21 21.52 4.12
C ALA A 15 16.93 21.10 4.88
N VAL A 16 17.08 20.88 6.18
CA VAL A 16 15.96 20.58 7.08
C VAL A 16 14.84 21.59 6.86
N TRP A 17 13.61 21.11 6.80
CA TRP A 17 12.39 21.87 6.62
C TRP A 17 12.34 23.13 7.46
N SER A 18 12.30 24.26 6.82
CA SER A 18 11.76 25.47 7.41
C SER A 18 10.23 25.45 7.27
N VAL A 19 9.56 26.23 8.05
CA VAL A 19 8.13 26.40 8.32
C VAL A 19 7.15 26.27 7.12
N THR A 20 7.62 26.21 5.91
CA THR A 20 6.82 26.00 4.72
C THR A 20 6.96 24.56 4.23
N GLN A 21 6.20 23.64 4.79
CA GLN A 21 6.06 22.29 4.27
C GLN A 21 5.40 22.29 2.88
N THR A 22 6.12 22.81 1.91
CA THR A 22 5.69 22.63 0.53
C THR A 22 6.20 21.25 0.13
N PRO A 23 5.35 20.30 -0.23
CA PRO A 23 5.79 19.07 -0.86
C PRO A 23 6.31 19.41 -2.25
N GLY A 24 7.49 19.98 -2.30
CA GLY A 24 8.28 20.02 -3.51
C GLY A 24 8.80 18.64 -3.78
N ARG A 25 8.91 18.25 -5.03
CA ARG A 25 9.66 17.04 -5.39
C ARG A 25 11.03 17.15 -4.76
N LYS A 26 11.29 16.21 -3.89
CA LYS A 26 12.45 16.22 -3.03
C LYS A 26 13.57 15.57 -3.81
N MET A 27 14.41 16.39 -4.39
CA MET A 27 15.73 15.92 -4.78
C MET A 27 16.63 16.10 -3.58
N GLY A 28 17.08 15.00 -2.97
CA GLY A 28 18.09 15.11 -1.97
C GLY A 28 17.86 14.30 -0.70
N TYR A 29 18.75 14.49 0.23
CA TYR A 29 18.73 13.82 1.52
C TYR A 29 17.62 14.39 2.41
N HIS A 30 16.73 13.50 2.82
CA HIS A 30 15.77 13.74 3.89
C HIS A 30 16.29 13.10 5.17
N GLY A 31 16.64 13.92 6.13
CA GLY A 31 16.82 13.46 7.49
C GLY A 31 15.49 13.04 8.12
N THR A 32 15.55 12.14 9.08
CA THR A 32 14.42 11.80 9.93
C THR A 32 13.95 13.02 10.71
N SER A 33 12.65 13.14 10.91
CA SER A 33 12.13 14.20 11.77
C SER A 33 12.49 13.89 13.23
N PRO A 34 13.19 14.79 13.91
CA PRO A 34 13.49 14.60 15.34
C PRO A 34 12.24 14.72 16.23
N ASN A 35 11.15 15.23 15.68
CA ASN A 35 9.87 15.40 16.39
C ASN A 35 8.69 15.12 15.43
N PRO A 36 8.27 13.85 15.30
CA PRO A 36 7.15 13.49 14.45
C PRO A 36 5.82 14.18 14.83
N GLN A 37 5.61 14.45 16.13
CA GLN A 37 4.44 15.17 16.59
C GLN A 37 4.41 16.62 16.09
N PHE A 38 5.56 17.27 16.03
CA PHE A 38 5.65 18.62 15.45
C PHE A 38 5.25 18.60 13.96
N ASP A 39 5.76 17.65 13.18
CA ASP A 39 5.40 17.52 11.77
C ASP A 39 3.90 17.25 11.60
N TYR A 40 3.31 16.42 12.47
CA TYR A 40 1.90 16.13 12.47
C TYR A 40 1.04 17.37 12.81
N ASP A 41 1.41 18.11 13.85
CA ASP A 41 0.69 19.32 14.29
C ASP A 41 0.67 20.39 13.19
N HIS A 42 1.75 20.52 12.43
CA HIS A 42 1.97 21.56 11.42
C HIS A 42 1.65 21.15 9.98
N ARG A 43 1.06 19.96 9.75
CA ARG A 43 0.79 19.45 8.39
C ARG A 43 -0.22 20.29 7.60
N TYR A 44 -1.05 21.06 8.29
CA TYR A 44 -2.07 21.93 7.70
C TYR A 44 -1.84 23.42 7.93
N ASP A 45 -0.65 23.86 8.22
CA ASP A 45 -0.31 25.29 8.41
C ASP A 45 -0.71 26.16 7.22
N SER A 46 -0.74 25.59 6.02
CA SER A 46 -1.24 26.28 4.84
C SER A 46 -2.72 26.70 4.93
N ALA A 47 -3.47 26.21 5.92
CA ALA A 47 -4.83 26.68 6.20
C ALA A 47 -4.92 28.20 6.45
N ILE A 48 -3.80 28.82 6.90
CA ILE A 48 -3.72 30.26 7.13
C ILE A 48 -3.94 31.05 5.82
N TYR A 49 -3.53 30.52 4.67
CA TYR A 49 -3.49 31.26 3.41
C TYR A 49 -4.05 30.51 2.19
N LEU A 50 -4.47 29.25 2.35
CA LEU A 50 -5.00 28.44 1.25
C LEU A 50 -6.39 28.94 0.86
N ASP A 51 -6.44 29.66 -0.25
CA ASP A 51 -7.65 30.09 -0.93
C ASP A 51 -7.57 29.78 -2.44
N LYS A 52 -8.64 30.07 -3.17
CA LYS A 52 -8.70 29.87 -4.63
C LYS A 52 -7.60 30.64 -5.36
N ALA A 53 -7.34 31.88 -4.97
CA ALA A 53 -6.32 32.72 -5.62
C ALA A 53 -4.90 32.18 -5.37
N PHE A 54 -4.63 31.64 -4.18
CA PHE A 54 -3.37 30.99 -3.88
C PHE A 54 -3.20 29.71 -4.71
N LYS A 55 -4.24 28.86 -4.80
CA LYS A 55 -4.22 27.65 -5.64
C LYS A 55 -3.90 28.00 -7.11
N GLU A 56 -4.59 28.99 -7.67
CA GLU A 56 -4.38 29.43 -9.04
C GLU A 56 -2.97 29.97 -9.29
N ARG A 57 -2.44 30.78 -8.37
CA ARG A 57 -1.05 31.27 -8.46
C ARG A 57 -0.03 30.12 -8.39
N LYS A 58 -0.24 29.18 -7.48
CA LYS A 58 0.63 28.01 -7.33
C LYS A 58 0.69 27.19 -8.61
N LEU A 59 -0.47 26.96 -9.25
CA LEU A 59 -0.56 26.25 -10.53
C LEU A 59 0.10 27.04 -11.67
N ALA A 60 -0.09 28.35 -11.73
CA ALA A 60 0.55 29.21 -12.72
C ALA A 60 2.08 29.21 -12.59
N VAL A 61 2.61 29.27 -11.36
CA VAL A 61 4.05 29.16 -11.09
C VAL A 61 4.59 27.80 -11.52
N LEU A 62 3.87 26.71 -11.25
CA LEU A 62 4.24 25.36 -11.69
C LEU A 62 4.38 25.30 -13.21
N LYS A 63 3.36 25.77 -13.95
CA LYS A 63 3.38 25.81 -15.42
C LYS A 63 4.54 26.64 -15.96
N THR A 64 4.78 27.82 -15.39
CA THR A 64 5.88 28.70 -15.77
C THR A 64 7.24 28.04 -15.53
N ALA A 65 7.41 27.39 -14.38
CA ALA A 65 8.64 26.70 -14.05
C ALA A 65 8.94 25.57 -15.04
N TYR A 66 7.97 24.71 -15.33
CA TYR A 66 8.13 23.62 -16.29
C TYR A 66 8.37 24.12 -17.71
N GLU A 67 7.69 25.17 -18.15
CA GLU A 67 7.95 25.76 -19.48
C GLU A 67 9.36 26.34 -19.57
N THR A 68 9.83 26.97 -18.50
CA THR A 68 11.19 27.53 -18.45
C THR A 68 12.26 26.45 -18.51
N TRP A 69 12.05 25.33 -17.81
CA TRP A 69 13.01 24.23 -17.67
C TRP A 69 12.59 22.96 -18.43
N LYS A 70 11.83 23.12 -19.51
CA LYS A 70 11.27 21.99 -20.25
C LYS A 70 12.31 21.03 -20.82
N LYS A 71 13.50 21.55 -21.20
CA LYS A 71 14.58 20.72 -21.72
C LYS A 71 15.14 19.80 -20.64
N GLU A 72 15.37 20.35 -19.46
CA GLU A 72 15.86 19.62 -18.30
C GLU A 72 14.81 18.61 -17.81
N ALA A 73 13.55 19.00 -17.78
CA ALA A 73 12.43 18.12 -17.44
C ALA A 73 12.34 16.91 -18.40
N ARG A 74 12.47 17.14 -19.70
CA ARG A 74 12.46 16.06 -20.70
C ARG A 74 13.67 15.12 -20.62
N ASN A 75 14.80 15.62 -20.12
CA ASN A 75 16.00 14.81 -19.94
C ASN A 75 16.03 14.08 -18.57
N TYR A 76 14.99 14.26 -17.75
CA TYR A 76 14.92 13.63 -16.44
C TYR A 76 14.57 12.14 -16.57
N ALA A 77 15.50 11.28 -16.22
CA ALA A 77 15.35 9.83 -16.33
C ALA A 77 14.55 9.20 -15.14
N GLY A 78 14.32 9.97 -14.10
CA GLY A 78 13.67 9.52 -12.87
C GLY A 78 14.62 9.46 -11.67
N PRO A 79 14.08 9.23 -10.46
CA PRO A 79 14.88 9.20 -9.25
C PRO A 79 15.48 7.83 -8.97
N ALA A 80 16.68 7.82 -8.38
CA ALA A 80 17.21 6.70 -7.62
C ALA A 80 17.20 7.09 -6.13
N VAL A 81 16.47 6.34 -5.33
CA VAL A 81 16.23 6.68 -3.93
C VAL A 81 16.88 5.64 -3.02
N VAL A 82 17.63 6.12 -2.03
CA VAL A 82 18.04 5.32 -0.89
C VAL A 82 17.18 5.77 0.28
N GLU A 83 16.22 4.95 0.66
CA GLU A 83 15.37 5.19 1.80
C GLU A 83 16.05 4.70 3.08
N THR A 84 15.81 5.37 4.20
CA THR A 84 16.35 4.93 5.50
C THR A 84 15.22 4.65 6.48
N PHE A 85 15.40 3.60 7.30
CA PHE A 85 14.40 3.17 8.26
C PHE A 85 15.01 2.85 9.64
N GLY A 86 14.17 2.70 10.64
CA GLY A 86 14.56 2.28 11.98
C GLY A 86 14.05 3.19 13.11
N GLN A 87 13.34 4.28 12.75
CA GLN A 87 12.73 5.16 13.76
C GLN A 87 11.61 4.43 14.49
N GLU A 88 11.35 4.87 15.73
CA GLU A 88 10.21 4.39 16.50
C GLU A 88 8.89 4.73 15.80
N ALA A 89 7.94 3.81 15.90
CA ALA A 89 6.59 4.01 15.43
C ALA A 89 5.94 5.21 16.13
N PHE A 90 5.23 6.03 15.35
CA PHE A 90 4.61 7.24 15.84
C PHE A 90 3.09 7.12 15.82
N VAL A 91 2.47 7.31 16.98
CA VAL A 91 1.02 7.48 17.11
C VAL A 91 0.73 8.94 17.42
N PRO A 92 -0.01 9.65 16.56
CA PRO A 92 -0.24 11.08 16.73
C PRO A 92 -1.19 11.37 17.91
N VAL A 93 -0.98 12.54 18.52
CA VAL A 93 -1.93 13.12 19.48
C VAL A 93 -2.53 14.36 18.85
N ASN A 94 -3.86 14.41 18.75
CA ASN A 94 -4.54 15.60 18.28
C ASN A 94 -4.44 16.74 19.30
N LYS A 95 -4.06 17.92 18.81
CA LYS A 95 -3.99 19.13 19.63
C LYS A 95 -4.96 20.18 19.12
N PRO A 96 -5.74 20.83 20.00
CA PRO A 96 -6.72 21.85 19.59
C PRO A 96 -6.07 23.09 18.95
N GLU A 97 -4.78 23.31 19.21
CA GLU A 97 -3.99 24.42 18.64
C GLU A 97 -3.54 24.14 17.21
N ALA A 98 -3.49 22.86 16.79
CA ALA A 98 -3.09 22.48 15.45
C ALA A 98 -4.15 22.93 14.42
N LEU A 99 -3.67 23.49 13.32
CA LEU A 99 -4.57 23.91 12.24
C LEU A 99 -5.15 22.71 11.50
N SER A 100 -6.36 22.88 10.97
CA SER A 100 -7.03 21.92 10.09
C SER A 100 -7.58 22.66 8.89
N PHE A 101 -7.70 21.97 7.76
CA PHE A 101 -8.41 22.51 6.62
C PHE A 101 -9.91 22.57 6.91
N THR A 102 -10.55 23.61 6.41
CA THR A 102 -11.99 23.65 6.22
C THR A 102 -12.36 22.77 5.02
N LYS A 103 -13.61 22.28 4.92
CA LYS A 103 -14.08 21.49 3.77
C LYS A 103 -13.73 22.14 2.42
N LYS A 104 -13.88 23.45 2.31
CA LYS A 104 -13.50 24.20 1.10
C LYS A 104 -11.99 24.15 0.81
N GLN A 105 -11.15 24.13 1.83
CA GLN A 105 -9.70 24.02 1.66
C GLN A 105 -9.27 22.60 1.30
N GLU A 106 -9.96 21.59 1.84
CA GLU A 106 -9.81 20.18 1.41
C GLU A 106 -10.12 20.04 -0.08
N GLU A 107 -11.26 20.56 -0.53
CA GLU A 107 -11.65 20.59 -1.95
C GLU A 107 -10.61 21.33 -2.82
N LEU A 108 -10.06 22.46 -2.36
CA LEU A 108 -9.01 23.20 -3.07
C LEU A 108 -7.69 22.41 -3.13
N SER A 109 -7.36 21.66 -2.10
CA SER A 109 -6.17 20.81 -2.06
C SER A 109 -6.28 19.68 -3.08
N VAL A 110 -7.42 18.99 -3.09
CA VAL A 110 -7.72 17.93 -4.07
C VAL A 110 -7.71 18.50 -5.50
N ALA A 111 -8.39 19.62 -5.73
CA ALA A 111 -8.41 20.28 -7.04
C ALA A 111 -7.00 20.67 -7.52
N TYR A 112 -6.15 21.18 -6.61
CA TYR A 112 -4.75 21.48 -6.96
C TYR A 112 -3.97 20.22 -7.34
N SER A 113 -4.12 19.14 -6.61
CA SER A 113 -3.49 17.86 -6.93
C SER A 113 -3.88 17.39 -8.33
N ASN A 114 -5.17 17.31 -8.61
CA ASN A 114 -5.72 16.86 -9.88
C ASN A 114 -5.31 17.76 -11.07
N GLU A 115 -5.24 19.08 -10.87
CA GLU A 115 -4.83 20.03 -11.92
C GLU A 115 -3.30 20.07 -12.12
N SER A 116 -2.51 19.77 -11.11
CA SER A 116 -1.04 19.82 -11.21
C SER A 116 -0.43 18.57 -11.85
N MET A 117 -1.03 17.39 -11.66
CA MET A 117 -0.52 16.13 -12.21
C MET A 117 -0.43 16.12 -13.75
N PRO A 118 -1.48 16.52 -14.51
CA PRO A 118 -1.38 16.59 -15.97
C PRO A 118 -0.28 17.55 -16.44
N VAL A 119 -0.06 18.66 -15.70
CA VAL A 119 1.02 19.60 -16.02
C VAL A 119 2.38 18.93 -15.83
N VAL A 120 2.57 18.20 -14.74
CA VAL A 120 3.82 17.47 -14.50
C VAL A 120 4.05 16.41 -15.58
N ASN A 121 3.03 15.60 -15.87
CA ASN A 121 3.13 14.52 -16.84
C ASN A 121 3.39 15.01 -18.27
N GLN A 122 2.92 16.21 -18.62
CA GLN A 122 3.22 16.84 -19.91
C GLN A 122 4.73 17.05 -20.14
N TYR A 123 5.49 17.34 -19.09
CA TYR A 123 6.94 17.64 -19.19
C TYR A 123 7.82 16.47 -18.75
N ILE A 124 7.32 15.63 -17.87
CA ILE A 124 7.97 14.41 -17.36
C ILE A 124 6.96 13.26 -17.50
N PRO A 125 6.84 12.70 -18.73
CA PRO A 125 5.90 11.62 -18.96
C PRO A 125 6.21 10.39 -18.11
N GLY A 126 5.18 9.79 -17.52
CA GLY A 126 5.33 8.61 -16.68
C GLY A 126 5.87 7.40 -17.43
N ASP A 127 5.48 7.25 -18.70
CA ASP A 127 5.91 6.17 -19.58
C ASP A 127 7.35 6.34 -20.15
N GLU A 128 7.94 7.53 -20.00
CA GLU A 128 9.33 7.82 -20.43
C GLU A 128 10.31 7.89 -19.22
N THR A 129 9.81 7.77 -17.99
CA THR A 129 10.64 7.88 -16.79
C THR A 129 10.52 6.63 -15.93
N SER A 130 11.60 6.29 -15.24
CA SER A 130 11.65 5.19 -14.31
C SER A 130 12.10 5.69 -12.95
N PHE A 131 11.97 4.86 -11.92
CA PHE A 131 12.58 5.09 -10.62
C PHE A 131 13.14 3.79 -10.07
N THR A 132 14.04 3.89 -9.12
CA THR A 132 14.46 2.74 -8.33
C THR A 132 14.59 3.15 -6.87
N ILE A 133 14.15 2.29 -5.99
CA ILE A 133 14.22 2.50 -4.53
C ILE A 133 14.87 1.30 -3.88
N ILE A 134 15.79 1.58 -2.95
CA ILE A 134 16.38 0.59 -2.06
C ILE A 134 16.40 1.16 -0.63
N ALA A 135 16.22 0.32 0.38
CA ALA A 135 16.21 0.78 1.76
C ALA A 135 17.31 0.16 2.61
N PHE A 136 17.79 0.96 3.59
CA PHE A 136 18.76 0.52 4.58
C PHE A 136 18.41 1.03 5.98
N PRO A 137 18.69 0.24 7.04
CA PRO A 137 18.48 0.69 8.41
C PRO A 137 19.48 1.78 8.81
N VAL A 138 19.05 2.66 9.72
CA VAL A 138 19.93 3.55 10.47
C VAL A 138 20.14 3.02 11.88
N PRO A 139 21.17 3.48 12.63
CA PRO A 139 21.44 3.01 14.00
C PRO A 139 20.25 3.10 14.97
N ASP A 140 19.30 3.99 14.72
CA ASP A 140 18.08 4.17 15.51
C ASP A 140 17.17 2.92 15.47
N VAL A 141 17.40 1.97 14.55
CA VAL A 141 16.68 0.69 14.51
C VAL A 141 16.89 -0.11 15.80
N GLY A 142 17.99 0.12 16.52
CA GLY A 142 18.26 -0.44 17.82
C GLY A 142 19.61 -1.17 17.95
N LYS A 143 19.80 -1.80 19.10
CA LYS A 143 21.08 -2.44 19.50
C LYS A 143 21.59 -3.51 18.53
N ASN A 144 20.72 -4.11 17.73
CA ASN A 144 21.07 -5.15 16.75
C ASN A 144 21.33 -4.56 15.34
N PHE A 145 21.66 -3.27 15.26
CA PHE A 145 21.84 -2.54 13.99
C PHE A 145 22.72 -3.29 12.98
N GLU A 146 23.88 -3.78 13.39
CA GLU A 146 24.82 -4.45 12.49
C GLU A 146 24.24 -5.74 11.90
N GLU A 147 23.53 -6.54 12.73
CA GLU A 147 22.86 -7.77 12.27
C GLU A 147 21.69 -7.44 11.33
N ILE A 148 20.88 -6.44 11.68
CA ILE A 148 19.75 -5.98 10.86
C ILE A 148 20.27 -5.43 9.53
N PHE A 149 21.37 -4.69 9.54
CA PHE A 149 21.99 -4.17 8.32
C PHE A 149 22.47 -5.31 7.41
N ALA A 150 23.14 -6.31 7.97
CA ALA A 150 23.60 -7.47 7.23
C ALA A 150 22.42 -8.27 6.64
N GLU A 151 21.35 -8.48 7.41
CA GLU A 151 20.13 -9.14 6.90
C GLU A 151 19.43 -8.30 5.83
N THR A 152 19.42 -6.98 5.95
CA THR A 152 18.88 -6.09 4.92
C THR A 152 19.66 -6.21 3.61
N ILE A 153 21.00 -6.29 3.67
CA ILE A 153 21.81 -6.57 2.47
C ILE A 153 21.41 -7.93 1.87
N ARG A 154 21.26 -8.96 2.70
CA ARG A 154 20.85 -10.30 2.23
C ARG A 154 19.50 -10.24 1.52
N ILE A 155 18.54 -9.52 2.08
CA ILE A 155 17.21 -9.37 1.50
C ILE A 155 17.25 -8.58 0.18
N ASN A 156 18.02 -7.49 0.14
CA ASN A 156 18.17 -6.65 -1.05
C ASN A 156 18.95 -7.33 -2.19
N THR A 157 19.62 -8.45 -1.90
CA THR A 157 20.42 -9.22 -2.86
C THR A 157 19.92 -10.66 -3.05
N LEU A 158 18.64 -10.91 -2.76
CA LEU A 158 18.02 -12.20 -3.04
C LEU A 158 18.09 -12.52 -4.54
N ASP A 159 18.21 -13.82 -4.82
CA ASP A 159 18.27 -14.31 -6.21
C ASP A 159 16.91 -14.14 -6.88
N TYR A 160 16.80 -13.10 -7.70
CA TYR A 160 15.57 -12.76 -8.40
C TYR A 160 15.10 -13.84 -9.38
N GLU A 161 16.01 -14.63 -9.97
CA GLU A 161 15.64 -15.73 -10.86
C GLU A 161 14.82 -16.81 -10.12
N VAL A 162 15.20 -17.10 -8.87
CA VAL A 162 14.44 -18.03 -8.02
C VAL A 162 13.06 -17.48 -7.70
N TYR A 163 12.96 -16.19 -7.39
CA TYR A 163 11.67 -15.55 -7.11
C TYR A 163 10.79 -15.48 -8.36
N LYS A 164 11.37 -15.16 -9.51
CA LYS A 164 10.69 -15.17 -10.80
C LYS A 164 9.99 -16.52 -11.05
N GLU A 165 10.70 -17.62 -10.87
CA GLU A 165 10.13 -18.96 -11.05
C GLU A 165 9.01 -19.28 -10.05
N ILE A 166 9.20 -18.91 -8.78
CA ILE A 166 8.19 -19.12 -7.74
C ILE A 166 6.93 -18.29 -7.99
N GLN A 167 7.10 -17.02 -8.34
CA GLN A 167 6.02 -16.08 -8.63
C GLN A 167 5.24 -16.49 -9.87
N GLU A 168 5.90 -17.04 -10.88
CA GLU A 168 5.25 -17.61 -12.05
C GLU A 168 4.26 -18.73 -11.70
N GLN A 169 4.60 -19.60 -10.72
CA GLN A 169 3.69 -20.65 -10.25
C GLN A 169 2.43 -20.06 -9.57
N LEU A 170 2.58 -18.94 -8.85
CA LEU A 170 1.45 -18.23 -8.25
C LEU A 170 0.56 -17.63 -9.33
N ILE A 171 1.16 -16.94 -10.31
CA ILE A 171 0.46 -16.27 -11.40
C ILE A 171 -0.36 -17.27 -12.21
N GLN A 172 0.19 -18.45 -12.54
CA GLN A 172 -0.53 -19.50 -13.28
C GLN A 172 -1.83 -19.91 -12.58
N VAL A 173 -1.83 -20.01 -11.25
CA VAL A 173 -3.04 -20.35 -10.48
C VAL A 173 -4.01 -19.16 -10.43
N LEU A 174 -3.48 -17.94 -10.25
CA LEU A 174 -4.29 -16.74 -10.14
C LEU A 174 -4.95 -16.35 -11.47
N ASP A 175 -4.28 -16.55 -12.59
CA ASP A 175 -4.81 -16.28 -13.94
C ASP A 175 -5.99 -17.18 -14.32
N GLU A 176 -6.20 -18.30 -13.60
CA GLU A 176 -7.36 -19.15 -13.80
C GLU A 176 -8.60 -18.69 -13.01
N ALA A 177 -8.42 -17.77 -12.06
CA ALA A 177 -9.49 -17.31 -11.20
C ALA A 177 -10.38 -16.25 -11.86
N GLU A 178 -11.66 -16.25 -11.49
CA GLU A 178 -12.58 -15.15 -11.72
C GLU A 178 -12.41 -14.09 -10.63
N TYR A 179 -12.16 -14.55 -9.40
CA TYR A 179 -11.88 -13.69 -8.26
C TYR A 179 -10.97 -14.39 -7.25
N VAL A 180 -10.36 -13.62 -6.40
CA VAL A 180 -9.54 -14.08 -5.27
C VAL A 180 -10.24 -13.74 -3.96
N GLU A 181 -10.30 -14.67 -3.03
CA GLU A 181 -10.74 -14.44 -1.66
C GLU A 181 -9.53 -14.31 -0.75
N VAL A 182 -9.50 -13.24 0.05
CA VAL A 182 -8.49 -13.03 1.10
C VAL A 182 -9.18 -13.01 2.45
N ILE A 183 -8.75 -13.93 3.32
CA ILE A 183 -9.38 -14.19 4.62
C ILE A 183 -8.33 -14.02 5.72
N GLY A 184 -8.65 -13.19 6.70
CA GLY A 184 -7.81 -12.95 7.88
C GLY A 184 -7.75 -14.15 8.81
N ARG A 185 -6.72 -14.17 9.64
CA ARG A 185 -6.48 -15.22 10.62
C ARG A 185 -7.44 -15.11 11.82
N ARG A 186 -8.00 -16.22 12.22
CA ARG A 186 -8.81 -16.34 13.44
C ARG A 186 -8.24 -17.44 14.31
N ASP A 187 -7.43 -17.08 15.30
CA ASP A 187 -6.97 -18.03 16.30
C ASP A 187 -8.08 -18.24 17.33
N GLY A 188 -8.60 -19.43 17.43
CA GLY A 188 -9.65 -19.72 18.41
C GLY A 188 -10.43 -21.01 18.16
N GLY A 189 -9.78 -22.03 17.65
CA GLY A 189 -10.42 -23.34 17.59
C GLY A 189 -9.85 -24.26 16.53
N LYS A 190 -9.46 -25.45 16.94
CA LYS A 190 -9.31 -26.63 16.10
C LYS A 190 -10.70 -26.98 15.50
N GLY A 191 -11.27 -26.10 14.72
CA GLY A 191 -12.48 -26.31 13.94
C GLY A 191 -12.07 -26.60 12.51
N LYS A 192 -12.30 -27.85 12.08
CA LYS A 192 -12.17 -28.26 10.70
C LYS A 192 -12.81 -27.21 9.79
N SER A 193 -12.18 -26.93 8.67
CA SER A 193 -12.68 -26.11 7.58
C SER A 193 -13.97 -26.74 7.01
N GLU A 194 -15.08 -26.53 7.68
CA GLU A 194 -16.39 -26.77 7.10
C GLU A 194 -16.92 -25.41 6.64
N ASP A 195 -16.98 -25.32 5.31
CA ASP A 195 -17.75 -24.37 4.51
C ASP A 195 -17.74 -22.90 4.98
N ARG A 196 -16.59 -22.21 4.85
CA ARG A 196 -16.47 -20.77 5.05
C ARG A 196 -16.93 -20.01 3.80
N THR A 197 -18.13 -20.32 3.33
CA THR A 197 -18.72 -19.56 2.22
C THR A 197 -19.32 -18.26 2.77
N LEU A 198 -19.19 -17.18 1.98
CA LEU A 198 -19.83 -15.87 2.19
C LEU A 198 -21.38 -15.93 2.27
N SER A 199 -21.98 -17.12 2.42
CA SER A 199 -23.43 -17.33 2.47
C SER A 199 -24.13 -16.70 3.70
N GLY A 200 -23.37 -16.15 4.65
CA GLY A 200 -23.91 -15.45 5.83
C GLY A 200 -24.15 -13.94 5.63
N TRP A 201 -23.65 -13.34 4.56
CA TRP A 201 -23.82 -11.92 4.25
C TRP A 201 -24.97 -11.65 3.29
N LYS A 202 -26.17 -12.08 3.65
CA LYS A 202 -27.39 -11.57 3.02
C LYS A 202 -27.88 -10.38 3.82
N ALA A 203 -27.61 -9.19 3.23
CA ALA A 203 -28.48 -8.02 3.26
C ALA A 203 -29.03 -7.59 4.64
N ASP A 204 -28.21 -6.91 5.44
CA ASP A 204 -28.72 -5.94 6.41
C ASP A 204 -28.41 -4.47 5.98
N LEU A 205 -28.39 -4.21 4.66
CA LEU A 205 -28.34 -2.87 4.10
C LEU A 205 -29.74 -2.37 3.66
N ARG A 206 -30.81 -2.80 4.37
CA ARG A 206 -32.13 -2.19 4.26
C ARG A 206 -32.73 -2.10 5.66
N ASP A 207 -32.62 -0.96 6.20
CA ASP A 207 -33.46 -0.24 7.14
C ASP A 207 -32.64 0.29 8.32
N GLY A 208 -32.51 1.61 8.39
CA GLY A 208 -32.01 2.29 9.57
C GLY A 208 -32.97 2.07 10.73
N ARG A 209 -32.66 1.12 11.60
CA ARG A 209 -33.17 1.04 12.97
C ARG A 209 -32.07 0.51 13.85
N GLU A 210 -31.68 1.35 14.80
CA GLU A 210 -30.86 1.03 15.94
C GLU A 210 -31.39 -0.22 16.66
N SER A 211 -30.55 -1.22 16.83
CA SER A 211 -30.74 -2.22 17.86
C SER A 211 -29.59 -2.09 18.85
N GLU A 212 -29.88 -1.39 19.94
CA GLU A 212 -29.13 -1.47 21.18
C GLU A 212 -29.04 -2.94 21.61
N GLN A 213 -27.83 -3.49 21.62
CA GLN A 213 -27.52 -4.65 22.43
C GLN A 213 -26.33 -4.33 23.34
N GLU A 214 -26.65 -4.39 24.58
CA GLU A 214 -25.88 -4.05 25.78
C GLU A 214 -24.45 -4.61 25.76
N ALA A 215 -23.49 -3.70 25.94
CA ALA A 215 -22.14 -4.02 26.34
C ALA A 215 -22.17 -4.44 27.83
N ALA A 216 -22.00 -5.71 28.12
CA ALA A 216 -21.77 -6.21 29.47
C ALA A 216 -20.37 -5.78 29.94
N ILE A 217 -20.34 -4.82 30.84
CA ILE A 217 -19.17 -4.47 31.64
C ILE A 217 -18.89 -5.62 32.61
N GLY A 218 -17.83 -6.37 32.38
CA GLY A 218 -17.36 -7.47 33.23
C GLY A 218 -15.99 -7.18 33.82
N GLY A 219 -15.99 -7.02 35.10
CA GLY A 219 -15.04 -6.98 36.19
C GLY A 219 -13.55 -7.31 35.92
N ARG A 220 -12.71 -6.46 36.53
CA ARG A 220 -11.33 -6.75 36.88
C ARG A 220 -11.20 -8.07 37.63
N THR A 221 -10.41 -8.98 37.10
CA THR A 221 -9.75 -10.03 37.87
C THR A 221 -8.25 -9.94 37.66
N THR A 222 -7.55 -9.71 38.77
CA THR A 222 -6.09 -9.84 38.88
C THR A 222 -5.76 -11.34 38.89
N GLY A 223 -4.97 -11.77 37.88
CA GLY A 223 -4.42 -13.11 37.82
C GLY A 223 -3.41 -13.17 36.70
N ASP A 224 -2.13 -13.39 37.07
CA ASP A 224 -1.04 -13.70 36.16
C ASP A 224 -1.35 -15.02 35.44
N ASP A 225 -1.84 -14.92 34.20
CA ASP A 225 -1.78 -15.97 33.21
C ASP A 225 -1.52 -15.28 31.85
N CYS A 226 -0.33 -15.51 31.30
CA CYS A 226 0.01 -15.16 29.93
C CYS A 226 -0.83 -16.02 28.97
N GLU A 227 -2.12 -15.73 28.84
CA GLU A 227 -2.87 -16.15 27.66
C GLU A 227 -2.32 -15.38 26.46
N ALA A 228 -1.67 -16.12 25.57
CA ALA A 228 -1.29 -15.59 24.27
C ALA A 228 -2.55 -14.99 23.65
N ASN A 229 -2.59 -13.66 23.49
CA ASN A 229 -3.70 -12.95 22.87
C ASN A 229 -3.90 -13.56 21.47
N ALA A 230 -5.05 -14.21 21.27
CA ALA A 230 -5.42 -14.74 19.97
C ALA A 230 -5.40 -13.61 18.93
N ILE A 231 -4.63 -13.76 17.88
CA ILE A 231 -4.59 -12.81 16.77
C ILE A 231 -5.89 -13.01 16.00
N ILE A 232 -6.76 -12.00 16.01
CA ILE A 232 -8.00 -12.01 15.23
C ILE A 232 -7.87 -10.93 14.16
N ASN A 233 -7.85 -11.34 12.92
CA ASN A 233 -7.94 -10.46 11.76
C ASN A 233 -9.26 -10.73 11.03
N ASP A 234 -10.10 -9.70 10.92
CA ASP A 234 -11.45 -9.80 10.37
C ASP A 234 -11.50 -9.63 8.85
N THR A 235 -10.35 -9.58 8.16
CA THR A 235 -10.33 -9.45 6.71
C THR A 235 -11.18 -10.53 6.06
N ASN A 236 -12.02 -10.08 5.14
CA ASN A 236 -12.84 -10.92 4.30
C ASN A 236 -13.13 -10.15 3.01
N LEU A 237 -12.22 -10.27 2.04
CA LEU A 237 -12.25 -9.56 0.77
C LEU A 237 -12.47 -10.54 -0.38
N ARG A 238 -13.25 -10.11 -1.35
CA ARG A 238 -13.36 -10.75 -2.66
C ARG A 238 -12.91 -9.75 -3.71
N ILE A 239 -11.88 -10.11 -4.48
CA ILE A 239 -11.20 -9.27 -5.46
C ILE A 239 -11.42 -9.89 -6.84
N PHE A 240 -12.18 -9.21 -7.70
CA PHE A 240 -12.43 -9.67 -9.06
C PHE A 240 -11.27 -9.34 -9.98
N LEU A 241 -10.99 -10.26 -10.91
CA LEU A 241 -9.90 -10.17 -11.88
C LEU A 241 -10.45 -9.91 -13.28
N HIS A 242 -9.61 -9.32 -14.14
CA HIS A 242 -9.98 -9.12 -15.52
C HIS A 242 -10.05 -10.46 -16.29
N PRO A 243 -11.04 -10.67 -17.16
CA PRO A 243 -11.13 -11.90 -17.95
C PRO A 243 -10.03 -11.94 -19.02
N LEU A 244 -9.15 -12.94 -18.95
CA LEU A 244 -8.12 -13.19 -19.96
C LEU A 244 -8.74 -13.82 -21.21
N LYS A 245 -8.38 -13.29 -22.39
CA LYS A 245 -8.82 -13.83 -23.68
C LYS A 245 -7.95 -15.00 -24.13
N ASP A 246 -6.65 -14.90 -23.94
CA ASP A 246 -5.66 -15.91 -24.31
C ASP A 246 -4.57 -16.02 -23.24
N ARG A 247 -4.74 -16.96 -22.30
CA ARG A 247 -3.80 -17.21 -21.19
C ARG A 247 -2.40 -17.63 -21.63
N THR A 248 -2.19 -17.91 -22.91
CA THR A 248 -0.86 -18.20 -23.44
C THR A 248 -0.08 -16.91 -23.79
N LYS A 249 -0.76 -15.76 -23.83
CA LYS A 249 -0.22 -14.46 -24.22
C LYS A 249 -0.49 -13.35 -23.24
N GLU A 250 -1.51 -13.55 -22.39
CA GLU A 250 -2.01 -12.53 -21.45
C GLU A 250 -1.94 -13.05 -20.02
N THR A 251 -1.74 -12.13 -19.08
CA THR A 251 -1.78 -12.36 -17.64
C THR A 251 -2.42 -11.19 -16.93
N ASN A 252 -3.02 -11.44 -15.74
CA ASN A 252 -3.51 -10.39 -14.86
C ASN A 252 -2.44 -9.84 -13.94
N PHE A 253 -1.42 -10.65 -13.61
CA PHE A 253 -0.46 -10.28 -12.58
C PHE A 253 0.90 -9.96 -13.17
N GLU A 254 1.52 -8.89 -12.71
CA GLU A 254 2.94 -8.65 -12.95
C GLU A 254 3.79 -9.50 -12.03
N ASN A 255 4.82 -10.10 -12.61
CA ASN A 255 5.85 -10.83 -11.89
C ASN A 255 6.98 -9.86 -11.53
N CYS A 256 6.85 -9.18 -10.37
CA CYS A 256 7.79 -8.14 -9.96
C CYS A 256 9.10 -8.74 -9.43
N VAL A 257 10.17 -8.55 -10.17
CA VAL A 257 11.50 -9.15 -9.93
C VAL A 257 12.57 -8.14 -9.54
N ALA A 258 12.21 -7.09 -8.79
CA ALA A 258 13.14 -6.08 -8.28
C ALA A 258 13.86 -5.26 -9.37
N ASP A 259 13.15 -4.84 -10.39
CA ASP A 259 13.61 -3.91 -11.42
C ASP A 259 13.47 -2.45 -11.00
N VAL A 260 12.47 -2.13 -10.19
CA VAL A 260 12.14 -0.79 -9.67
C VAL A 260 12.32 -0.73 -8.16
N ASN A 261 11.60 -1.57 -7.41
CA ASN A 261 11.64 -1.63 -5.95
C ASN A 261 12.54 -2.78 -5.49
N ILE A 262 13.54 -2.48 -4.68
CA ILE A 262 14.43 -3.47 -4.05
C ILE A 262 14.07 -3.57 -2.57
N PRO A 263 13.73 -4.77 -2.06
CA PRO A 263 13.97 -6.13 -2.56
C PRO A 263 12.90 -6.67 -3.53
N VAL A 264 13.23 -7.79 -4.18
CA VAL A 264 12.29 -8.61 -4.95
C VAL A 264 11.19 -9.17 -4.05
N GLY A 265 10.02 -9.44 -4.64
CA GLY A 265 9.11 -10.36 -4.03
C GLY A 265 7.66 -9.96 -3.96
N GLU A 266 7.01 -9.85 -5.11
CA GLU A 266 5.55 -9.75 -5.20
C GLU A 266 5.02 -10.14 -6.57
N VAL A 267 3.74 -10.48 -6.61
CA VAL A 267 2.92 -10.50 -7.80
C VAL A 267 1.74 -9.56 -7.57
N PHE A 268 1.48 -8.64 -8.50
CA PHE A 268 0.45 -7.62 -8.31
C PHE A 268 -0.43 -7.42 -9.54
N THR A 269 -1.59 -6.84 -9.34
CA THR A 269 -2.60 -6.58 -10.38
C THR A 269 -3.40 -5.33 -10.05
N SER A 270 -3.87 -4.61 -11.06
CA SER A 270 -4.95 -3.65 -10.90
C SER A 270 -6.28 -4.42 -11.00
N PRO A 271 -7.04 -4.56 -9.89
CA PRO A 271 -8.23 -5.41 -9.89
C PRO A 271 -9.37 -4.81 -10.72
N GLN A 272 -10.28 -5.67 -11.20
CA GLN A 272 -11.59 -5.23 -11.65
C GLN A 272 -12.36 -4.70 -10.43
N LEU A 273 -12.87 -3.47 -10.51
CA LEU A 273 -13.58 -2.87 -9.38
C LEU A 273 -14.98 -3.43 -9.22
N THR A 274 -15.70 -3.58 -10.34
CA THR A 274 -17.06 -4.13 -10.35
C THR A 274 -17.07 -5.55 -9.76
N GLY A 275 -17.84 -5.72 -8.68
CA GLY A 275 -17.94 -6.98 -7.94
C GLY A 275 -16.92 -7.12 -6.80
N THR A 276 -15.83 -6.37 -6.79
CA THR A 276 -14.84 -6.38 -5.69
C THR A 276 -15.44 -5.77 -4.43
N HIS A 277 -15.47 -6.52 -3.33
CA HIS A 277 -16.11 -6.06 -2.08
C HIS A 277 -15.58 -6.78 -0.85
N GLY A 278 -15.86 -6.20 0.32
CA GLY A 278 -15.58 -6.80 1.62
C GLY A 278 -14.82 -5.87 2.56
N LEU A 279 -14.26 -6.46 3.61
CA LEU A 279 -13.51 -5.78 4.66
C LEU A 279 -12.03 -6.10 4.57
N LEU A 280 -11.21 -5.07 4.51
CA LEU A 280 -9.77 -5.11 4.82
C LEU A 280 -9.58 -4.70 6.27
N HIS A 281 -8.95 -5.56 7.07
CA HIS A 281 -8.58 -5.29 8.46
C HIS A 281 -7.10 -5.57 8.68
N VAL A 282 -6.40 -4.67 9.37
CA VAL A 282 -5.03 -4.87 9.82
C VAL A 282 -4.90 -4.42 11.27
N GLY A 283 -4.38 -5.27 12.13
CA GLY A 283 -4.24 -4.98 13.56
C GLY A 283 -3.30 -3.80 13.84
N LYS A 284 -2.15 -3.79 13.18
CA LYS A 284 -1.20 -2.67 13.20
C LYS A 284 -0.55 -2.52 11.83
N VAL A 285 -0.56 -1.30 11.31
CA VAL A 285 0.13 -0.96 10.06
C VAL A 285 0.76 0.43 10.17
N TYR A 286 1.92 0.58 9.55
CA TYR A 286 2.63 1.85 9.51
C TYR A 286 2.54 2.44 8.11
N LEU A 287 1.78 3.53 7.95
CA LEU A 287 1.54 4.20 6.69
C LEU A 287 2.15 5.60 6.72
N GLY A 288 3.08 5.83 5.82
CA GLY A 288 3.87 7.05 5.85
C GLY A 288 4.65 7.16 7.16
N LYS A 289 4.27 8.11 8.02
CA LYS A 289 4.91 8.33 9.34
C LYS A 289 4.02 7.95 10.52
N ILE A 290 2.82 7.42 10.27
CA ILE A 290 1.80 7.19 11.30
C ILE A 290 1.54 5.70 11.46
N GLN A 291 1.53 5.24 12.70
CA GLN A 291 1.03 3.90 13.05
C GLN A 291 -0.49 3.95 13.17
N PHE A 292 -1.18 3.15 12.37
CA PHE A 292 -2.60 2.88 12.51
C PHE A 292 -2.82 1.63 13.37
N GLN A 293 -3.83 1.68 14.23
CA GLN A 293 -4.25 0.58 15.10
C GLN A 293 -5.64 0.12 14.70
N ASN A 294 -5.81 -1.19 14.53
CA ASN A 294 -7.09 -1.79 14.13
C ASN A 294 -7.71 -1.09 12.91
N LEU A 295 -6.90 -0.86 11.88
CA LEU A 295 -7.37 -0.21 10.65
C LEU A 295 -8.37 -1.12 9.93
N ARG A 296 -9.56 -0.61 9.65
CA ARG A 296 -10.61 -1.27 8.89
C ARG A 296 -11.05 -0.40 7.74
N ILE A 297 -11.14 -0.99 6.53
CA ILE A 297 -11.63 -0.31 5.32
C ILE A 297 -12.62 -1.24 4.62
N TRP A 298 -13.81 -0.75 4.37
CA TRP A 298 -14.87 -1.47 3.65
C TRP A 298 -14.90 -1.05 2.19
N PHE A 299 -15.00 -2.03 1.31
CA PHE A 299 -15.11 -1.84 -0.12
C PHE A 299 -16.44 -2.36 -0.64
N GLN A 300 -17.02 -1.63 -1.60
CA GLN A 300 -18.15 -2.06 -2.43
C GLN A 300 -17.88 -1.63 -3.87
N ASP A 301 -17.94 -2.59 -4.80
CA ASP A 301 -17.54 -2.38 -6.19
C ASP A 301 -16.17 -1.69 -6.30
N GLY A 302 -15.22 -2.19 -5.51
CA GLY A 302 -13.85 -1.72 -5.44
C GLY A 302 -13.64 -0.32 -4.86
N MET A 303 -14.72 0.39 -4.51
CA MET A 303 -14.64 1.72 -3.90
C MET A 303 -14.72 1.67 -2.39
N VAL A 304 -13.94 2.52 -1.72
CA VAL A 304 -14.02 2.67 -0.25
C VAL A 304 -15.38 3.24 0.12
N THR A 305 -16.11 2.58 1.01
CA THR A 305 -17.45 3.00 1.46
C THR A 305 -17.52 3.37 2.93
N ASP A 306 -16.69 2.77 3.77
CA ASP A 306 -16.54 3.13 5.19
C ASP A 306 -15.16 2.76 5.69
N TYR A 307 -14.75 3.32 6.81
CA TYR A 307 -13.46 3.09 7.43
C TYR A 307 -13.46 3.43 8.93
N SER A 308 -12.58 2.76 9.69
CA SER A 308 -12.35 3.05 11.11
C SER A 308 -10.93 2.67 11.54
N CYS A 309 -10.46 3.27 12.62
CA CYS A 309 -9.27 2.84 13.35
C CYS A 309 -9.39 3.16 14.85
N ASP A 310 -8.56 2.50 15.65
CA ASP A 310 -8.57 2.65 17.12
C ASP A 310 -7.45 3.58 17.62
N ASN A 311 -6.96 4.51 16.77
CA ASN A 311 -5.93 5.48 17.14
C ASN A 311 -6.39 6.47 18.21
N PHE A 312 -7.69 6.73 18.28
CA PHE A 312 -8.29 7.68 19.22
C PHE A 312 -9.50 7.07 19.93
N SER A 313 -9.76 7.52 21.15
CA SER A 313 -10.97 7.11 21.88
C SER A 313 -12.26 7.62 21.25
N ASN A 314 -12.19 8.70 20.47
CA ASN A 314 -13.31 9.23 19.69
C ASN A 314 -13.26 8.66 18.26
N PRO A 315 -14.25 7.83 17.85
CA PRO A 315 -14.26 7.23 16.51
C PRO A 315 -14.23 8.25 15.37
N GLU A 316 -14.83 9.44 15.54
CA GLU A 316 -14.82 10.48 14.51
C GLU A 316 -13.41 11.05 14.26
N GLU A 317 -12.57 11.10 15.29
CA GLU A 317 -11.17 11.48 15.13
C GLU A 317 -10.39 10.42 14.36
N GLY A 318 -10.68 9.13 14.61
CA GLY A 318 -10.13 8.02 13.85
C GLY A 318 -10.53 8.09 12.37
N LYS A 319 -11.81 8.30 12.08
CA LYS A 319 -12.30 8.50 10.71
C LYS A 319 -11.61 9.70 10.03
N LYS A 320 -11.50 10.82 10.74
CA LYS A 320 -10.83 12.01 10.21
C LYS A 320 -9.35 11.75 9.90
N LEU A 321 -8.64 10.98 10.75
CA LEU A 321 -7.26 10.58 10.50
C LEU A 321 -7.14 9.79 9.20
N ILE A 322 -8.00 8.77 9.00
CA ILE A 322 -8.01 7.95 7.78
C ILE A 322 -8.32 8.82 6.55
N GLN A 323 -9.33 9.67 6.62
CA GLN A 323 -9.69 10.58 5.52
C GLN A 323 -8.52 11.48 5.12
N GLN A 324 -7.79 12.00 6.09
CA GLN A 324 -6.67 12.91 5.85
C GLN A 324 -5.42 12.17 5.34
N GLU A 325 -5.07 11.06 5.97
CA GLU A 325 -3.76 10.42 5.76
C GLU A 325 -3.81 9.29 4.72
N ILE A 326 -4.94 8.59 4.59
CA ILE A 326 -5.12 7.51 3.61
C ILE A 326 -5.85 8.01 2.38
N LEU A 327 -7.06 8.57 2.56
CA LEU A 327 -7.88 9.04 1.43
C LEU A 327 -7.45 10.42 0.90
N LYS A 328 -6.49 11.09 1.53
CA LYS A 328 -5.96 12.41 1.09
C LYS A 328 -7.05 13.46 0.86
N ASN A 329 -8.09 13.44 1.71
CA ASN A 329 -9.28 14.28 1.68
C ASN A 329 -10.24 14.02 0.50
N HIS A 330 -10.08 12.93 -0.24
CA HIS A 330 -11.11 12.48 -1.19
C HIS A 330 -12.28 11.86 -0.41
N ASP A 331 -13.49 11.99 -0.95
CA ASP A 331 -14.68 11.39 -0.33
C ASP A 331 -14.64 9.86 -0.41
N THR A 332 -14.05 9.31 -1.47
CA THR A 332 -13.80 7.88 -1.69
C THR A 332 -12.63 7.70 -2.63
N LEU A 333 -12.02 6.51 -2.59
CA LEU A 333 -10.96 6.10 -3.50
C LEU A 333 -11.19 4.67 -3.97
N PRO A 334 -10.73 4.30 -5.17
CA PRO A 334 -10.77 2.91 -5.65
C PRO A 334 -9.68 2.05 -4.99
N MET A 335 -9.85 0.74 -5.04
CA MET A 335 -8.76 -0.21 -4.88
C MET A 335 -7.88 -0.14 -6.14
N GLY A 336 -6.70 0.45 -6.01
CA GLY A 336 -5.74 0.61 -7.12
C GLY A 336 -4.93 -0.64 -7.39
N GLU A 337 -4.70 -1.45 -6.34
CA GLU A 337 -3.87 -2.64 -6.43
C GLU A 337 -4.35 -3.75 -5.50
N PHE A 338 -4.15 -4.97 -5.95
CA PHE A 338 -4.07 -6.17 -5.13
C PHE A 338 -2.77 -6.90 -5.43
N ALA A 339 -2.01 -7.22 -4.41
CA ALA A 339 -0.74 -7.91 -4.53
C ALA A 339 -0.56 -9.02 -3.49
N ILE A 340 0.34 -9.96 -3.80
CA ILE A 340 0.80 -10.97 -2.85
C ILE A 340 2.31 -10.85 -2.71
N GLY A 341 2.75 -10.25 -1.60
CA GLY A 341 4.16 -10.20 -1.24
C GLY A 341 4.71 -11.61 -1.01
N THR A 342 5.86 -11.91 -1.56
CA THR A 342 6.50 -13.23 -1.49
C THR A 342 7.82 -13.20 -0.73
N ASN A 343 8.26 -12.03 -0.24
CA ASN A 343 9.51 -11.90 0.51
C ASN A 343 9.36 -12.33 1.97
N THR A 344 9.20 -13.63 2.17
CA THR A 344 9.11 -14.22 3.50
C THR A 344 10.41 -14.09 4.32
N ALA A 345 11.54 -13.81 3.66
CA ALA A 345 12.80 -13.52 4.34
C ALA A 345 12.76 -12.16 5.03
N ALA A 346 12.16 -11.14 4.39
CA ALA A 346 11.94 -9.83 5.00
C ALA A 346 10.99 -9.94 6.20
N PHE A 347 9.90 -10.69 6.06
CA PHE A 347 8.99 -10.97 7.17
C PHE A 347 9.69 -11.67 8.34
N ALA A 348 10.51 -12.71 8.05
CA ALA A 348 11.26 -13.41 9.09
C ALA A 348 12.27 -12.50 9.81
N MET A 349 12.93 -11.59 9.09
CA MET A 349 13.79 -10.56 9.69
C MET A 349 12.99 -9.64 10.60
N ALA A 350 11.84 -9.14 10.11
CA ALA A 350 10.97 -8.24 10.88
C ALA A 350 10.54 -8.85 12.22
N GLU A 351 10.08 -10.10 12.19
CA GLU A 351 9.66 -10.83 13.38
C GLU A 351 10.84 -11.13 14.33
N ARG A 352 11.97 -11.63 13.79
CA ARG A 352 13.16 -11.99 14.58
C ARG A 352 13.70 -10.80 15.39
N PHE A 353 13.70 -9.61 14.82
CA PHE A 353 14.25 -8.41 15.47
C PHE A 353 13.18 -7.52 16.09
N GLY A 354 11.89 -7.83 15.90
CA GLY A 354 10.78 -7.00 16.39
C GLY A 354 10.75 -5.61 15.76
N ILE A 355 11.04 -5.52 14.44
CA ILE A 355 11.18 -4.25 13.72
C ILE A 355 10.13 -4.07 12.61
N GLY A 356 9.08 -4.88 12.57
CA GLY A 356 8.05 -4.82 11.53
C GLY A 356 7.48 -3.41 11.33
N GLU A 357 7.21 -2.73 12.42
CA GLU A 357 6.66 -1.36 12.42
C GLU A 357 7.71 -0.25 12.13
N LYS A 358 8.98 -0.61 11.99
CA LYS A 358 10.07 0.30 11.64
C LYS A 358 10.50 0.20 10.17
N LEU A 359 9.95 -0.79 9.45
CA LEU A 359 10.29 -1.02 8.05
C LEU A 359 9.61 -0.01 7.13
N PRO A 360 10.28 0.42 6.05
CA PRO A 360 9.64 1.26 5.04
C PRO A 360 8.64 0.44 4.21
N ILE A 361 7.70 1.14 3.59
CA ILE A 361 6.64 0.50 2.82
C ILE A 361 7.18 -0.45 1.74
N LEU A 362 8.22 -0.07 1.03
CA LEU A 362 8.82 -0.89 -0.04
C LEU A 362 9.35 -2.26 0.42
N ILE A 363 9.59 -2.47 1.72
CA ILE A 363 9.89 -3.78 2.30
C ILE A 363 8.62 -4.37 2.92
N ALA A 364 7.83 -3.55 3.61
CA ALA A 364 6.64 -4.00 4.32
C ALA A 364 5.58 -4.59 3.36
N GLU A 365 5.37 -4.00 2.19
CA GLU A 365 4.47 -4.50 1.15
C GLU A 365 4.83 -5.91 0.68
N LYS A 366 6.12 -6.25 0.63
CA LYS A 366 6.58 -7.57 0.21
C LYS A 366 6.38 -8.69 1.27
N MET A 367 5.95 -8.33 2.50
CA MET A 367 5.84 -9.24 3.64
C MET A 367 4.45 -9.86 3.82
N GLY A 368 3.56 -9.73 2.86
CA GLY A 368 2.22 -10.28 2.90
C GLY A 368 1.35 -9.79 1.75
N PRO A 369 0.08 -10.20 1.67
CA PRO A 369 -0.83 -9.60 0.72
C PRO A 369 -1.05 -8.13 1.10
N HIS A 370 -1.07 -7.28 0.07
CA HIS A 370 -1.35 -5.86 0.27
C HIS A 370 -2.33 -5.32 -0.77
N PHE A 371 -2.91 -4.17 -0.44
CA PHE A 371 -3.95 -3.52 -1.21
C PHE A 371 -3.66 -2.04 -1.25
N ALA A 372 -3.56 -1.46 -2.44
CA ALA A 372 -3.46 -0.03 -2.53
C ALA A 372 -4.85 0.62 -2.60
N VAL A 373 -4.99 1.71 -1.86
CA VAL A 373 -6.12 2.63 -1.99
C VAL A 373 -5.68 3.84 -2.80
N GLY A 374 -6.36 4.12 -3.90
CA GLY A 374 -6.03 5.21 -4.82
C GLY A 374 -5.72 4.78 -6.24
N ASP A 375 -4.69 5.38 -6.82
CA ASP A 375 -4.27 5.15 -8.20
C ASP A 375 -3.69 3.74 -8.40
N THR A 376 -3.72 3.24 -9.64
CA THR A 376 -3.06 1.97 -9.98
C THR A 376 -1.53 2.13 -10.04
N CYS A 377 -0.78 1.02 -9.98
CA CYS A 377 0.67 1.03 -10.16
C CYS A 377 1.10 1.57 -11.53
N TYR A 378 0.21 1.50 -12.52
CA TYR A 378 0.45 1.93 -13.90
C TYR A 378 -0.04 3.33 -14.21
N SER A 379 -0.45 4.11 -13.20
CA SER A 379 -0.98 5.47 -13.38
C SER A 379 -0.07 6.32 -14.26
N TRP A 380 -0.64 6.91 -15.31
CA TRP A 380 0.02 7.66 -16.39
C TRP A 380 0.82 6.82 -17.38
N SER A 381 0.86 5.49 -17.24
CA SER A 381 1.56 4.57 -18.14
C SER A 381 0.71 3.38 -18.59
N GLU A 382 -0.61 3.38 -18.29
CA GLU A 382 -1.52 2.26 -18.55
C GLU A 382 -1.56 1.83 -20.02
N ASP A 383 -1.32 2.79 -20.95
CA ASP A 383 -1.35 2.54 -22.39
C ASP A 383 -0.03 1.95 -22.92
N SER A 384 1.03 1.92 -22.09
CA SER A 384 2.31 1.30 -22.43
C SER A 384 2.26 -0.20 -22.14
N PRO A 385 2.56 -1.08 -23.12
CA PRO A 385 2.54 -2.52 -22.88
C PRO A 385 3.62 -2.93 -21.87
N VAL A 386 3.23 -3.78 -20.92
CA VAL A 386 4.14 -4.39 -19.94
C VAL A 386 4.12 -5.90 -20.15
N TYR A 387 5.28 -6.54 -20.12
CA TYR A 387 5.44 -7.96 -20.35
C TYR A 387 6.16 -8.61 -19.16
N ASN A 388 5.64 -9.72 -18.70
CA ASN A 388 6.32 -10.57 -17.75
C ASN A 388 7.56 -11.26 -18.35
N PRO A 389 8.48 -11.76 -17.52
CA PRO A 389 9.67 -12.49 -18.00
C PRO A 389 9.37 -13.72 -18.88
N ASP A 390 8.16 -14.29 -18.78
CA ASP A 390 7.67 -15.38 -19.64
C ASP A 390 7.15 -14.90 -21.01
N GLY A 391 7.12 -13.59 -21.24
CA GLY A 391 6.68 -12.95 -22.48
C GLY A 391 5.18 -12.68 -22.58
N LYS A 392 4.38 -13.01 -21.55
CA LYS A 392 2.96 -12.64 -21.54
C LYS A 392 2.75 -11.16 -21.23
N GLU A 393 1.78 -10.57 -21.91
CA GLU A 393 1.38 -9.19 -21.65
C GLU A 393 0.52 -9.09 -20.38
N VAL A 394 0.89 -8.19 -19.47
CA VAL A 394 0.07 -7.81 -18.33
C VAL A 394 -1.08 -6.94 -18.83
N ILE A 395 -2.30 -7.45 -18.81
CA ILE A 395 -3.48 -6.72 -19.31
C ILE A 395 -4.17 -5.88 -18.22
N ALA A 396 -4.01 -6.24 -16.96
CA ALA A 396 -4.62 -5.57 -15.82
C ALA A 396 -3.82 -4.34 -15.38
N ARG A 397 -3.60 -3.40 -16.32
CA ARG A 397 -2.91 -2.13 -16.05
C ARG A 397 -3.86 -1.00 -15.69
N GLU A 398 -5.16 -1.17 -15.93
CA GLU A 398 -6.19 -0.20 -15.63
C GLU A 398 -7.36 -0.87 -14.89
N ASN A 399 -8.09 -0.09 -14.14
CA ASN A 399 -9.41 -0.43 -13.61
C ASN A 399 -10.47 0.52 -14.19
N GLU A 400 -11.73 0.35 -13.80
CA GLU A 400 -12.84 1.16 -14.34
C GLU A 400 -12.68 2.66 -14.05
N VAL A 401 -12.01 3.02 -12.96
CA VAL A 401 -11.76 4.43 -12.60
C VAL A 401 -10.60 5.00 -13.41
N SER A 402 -9.44 4.34 -13.46
CA SER A 402 -8.30 4.84 -14.25
C SER A 402 -8.59 4.85 -15.76
N ALA A 403 -9.52 3.98 -16.23
CA ALA A 403 -9.99 3.98 -17.61
C ALA A 403 -10.75 5.26 -18.00
N LEU A 404 -11.29 6.02 -17.01
CA LEU A 404 -11.94 7.30 -17.26
C LEU A 404 -11.00 8.37 -17.84
N ARG A 405 -9.66 8.15 -17.76
CA ARG A 405 -8.68 9.05 -18.40
C ARG A 405 -8.92 9.24 -19.88
N LYS A 406 -9.53 8.26 -20.54
CA LYS A 406 -9.86 8.28 -21.97
C LYS A 406 -10.96 9.29 -22.29
N GLU A 407 -11.76 9.67 -21.28
CA GLU A 407 -12.84 10.67 -21.39
C GLU A 407 -12.46 11.96 -20.65
N ASP A 408 -12.00 11.85 -19.41
CA ASP A 408 -11.68 12.98 -18.54
C ASP A 408 -10.59 12.59 -17.53
N VAL A 409 -9.36 13.00 -17.79
CA VAL A 409 -8.18 12.73 -16.95
C VAL A 409 -8.39 13.16 -15.49
N SER A 410 -9.16 14.20 -15.24
CA SER A 410 -9.39 14.68 -13.88
C SER A 410 -10.22 13.74 -13.00
N LYS A 411 -10.87 12.74 -13.61
CA LYS A 411 -11.66 11.72 -12.92
C LYS A 411 -10.92 10.41 -12.70
N ALA A 412 -9.76 10.25 -13.34
CA ALA A 412 -9.03 9.00 -13.39
C ALA A 412 -7.94 8.89 -12.33
N TYR A 413 -7.36 10.02 -11.90
CA TYR A 413 -6.20 10.03 -11.03
C TYR A 413 -6.41 10.91 -9.81
N PHE A 414 -5.98 10.40 -8.67
CA PHE A 414 -6.11 11.03 -7.36
C PHE A 414 -4.78 11.56 -6.81
N GLY A 415 -3.66 11.14 -7.39
CA GLY A 415 -2.32 11.50 -6.95
C GLY A 415 -1.93 10.84 -5.63
N CYS A 416 -2.52 9.71 -5.33
CA CYS A 416 -2.17 8.90 -4.17
C CYS A 416 -2.28 7.41 -4.50
N HIS A 417 -1.36 6.66 -3.94
CA HIS A 417 -1.31 5.20 -3.95
C HIS A 417 -0.82 4.82 -2.56
N MET A 418 -1.66 4.13 -1.79
CA MET A 418 -1.37 3.84 -0.39
C MET A 418 -1.53 2.35 -0.12
N ASP A 419 -0.40 1.65 -0.01
CA ASP A 419 -0.34 0.22 0.25
C ASP A 419 -0.63 -0.10 1.71
N ILE A 420 -1.51 -1.06 1.92
CA ILE A 420 -1.92 -1.55 3.23
C ILE A 420 -1.68 -3.05 3.25
N THR A 421 -0.68 -3.50 3.99
CA THR A 421 -0.25 -4.89 4.04
C THR A 421 -0.86 -5.64 5.21
N ILE A 422 -1.39 -6.83 4.97
CA ILE A 422 -1.72 -7.82 6.00
C ILE A 422 -0.48 -8.68 6.22
N PRO A 423 0.19 -8.61 7.38
CA PRO A 423 1.36 -9.45 7.63
C PRO A 423 0.99 -10.94 7.69
N TYR A 424 1.92 -11.83 7.36
CA TYR A 424 1.67 -13.29 7.39
C TYR A 424 1.20 -13.82 8.75
N SER A 425 1.52 -13.13 9.85
CA SER A 425 1.04 -13.47 11.19
C SER A 425 -0.47 -13.26 11.36
N GLU A 426 -1.07 -12.33 10.59
CA GLU A 426 -2.50 -12.01 10.61
C GLU A 426 -3.27 -12.65 9.45
N LEU A 427 -2.57 -13.28 8.50
CA LEU A 427 -3.17 -13.88 7.31
C LEU A 427 -3.65 -15.32 7.60
N GLY A 428 -4.89 -15.61 7.23
CA GLY A 428 -5.45 -16.95 7.14
C GLY A 428 -5.22 -17.53 5.74
N ASP A 429 -6.16 -17.30 4.85
CA ASP A 429 -6.20 -17.96 3.54
C ASP A 429 -6.23 -16.97 2.37
N ILE A 430 -5.61 -17.35 1.25
CA ILE A 430 -5.83 -16.75 -0.08
C ILE A 430 -6.31 -17.86 -1.00
N VAL A 431 -7.49 -17.68 -1.60
CA VAL A 431 -8.15 -18.71 -2.43
C VAL A 431 -8.48 -18.13 -3.79
N ALA A 432 -7.93 -18.71 -4.84
CA ALA A 432 -8.32 -18.47 -6.21
C ALA A 432 -9.63 -19.22 -6.51
N VAL A 433 -10.66 -18.54 -6.99
CA VAL A 433 -11.97 -19.12 -7.30
C VAL A 433 -12.25 -18.95 -8.78
N ARG A 434 -12.41 -20.07 -9.48
CA ARG A 434 -12.69 -20.11 -10.91
C ARG A 434 -14.18 -19.84 -11.19
N LYS A 435 -14.49 -19.50 -12.42
CA LYS A 435 -15.86 -19.22 -12.89
C LYS A 435 -16.86 -20.38 -12.67
N ASP A 436 -16.38 -21.61 -12.64
CA ASP A 436 -17.18 -22.79 -12.33
C ASP A 436 -17.38 -23.05 -10.83
N GLY A 437 -16.82 -22.17 -9.98
CA GLY A 437 -16.85 -22.29 -8.53
C GLY A 437 -15.73 -23.17 -7.95
N THR A 438 -14.85 -23.72 -8.77
CA THR A 438 -13.67 -24.48 -8.29
C THR A 438 -12.76 -23.58 -7.49
N ARG A 439 -12.36 -24.04 -6.30
CA ARG A 439 -11.54 -23.31 -5.34
C ARG A 439 -10.14 -23.90 -5.29
N GLN A 440 -9.12 -23.07 -5.41
CA GLN A 440 -7.73 -23.47 -5.25
C GLN A 440 -7.03 -22.57 -4.25
N TYR A 441 -6.50 -23.17 -3.17
CA TYR A 441 -5.74 -22.40 -2.18
C TYR A 441 -4.39 -22.00 -2.76
N VAL A 442 -4.07 -20.72 -2.63
CA VAL A 442 -2.74 -20.14 -2.90
C VAL A 442 -1.95 -20.10 -1.61
N ILE A 443 -2.59 -19.60 -0.56
CA ILE A 443 -2.10 -19.61 0.82
C ILE A 443 -3.17 -20.25 1.70
N GLN A 444 -2.76 -21.10 2.63
CA GLN A 444 -3.63 -21.72 3.63
C GLN A 444 -2.99 -21.60 5.01
N ASP A 445 -3.73 -21.10 5.99
CA ASP A 445 -3.23 -20.81 7.35
C ASP A 445 -1.90 -20.05 7.35
N GLY A 446 -1.79 -19.01 6.48
CA GLY A 446 -0.59 -18.18 6.34
C GLY A 446 0.61 -18.89 5.70
N ARG A 447 0.42 -20.01 4.97
CA ARG A 447 1.47 -20.79 4.30
C ARG A 447 1.16 -20.97 2.82
N PHE A 448 2.18 -20.80 1.98
CA PHE A 448 2.09 -21.07 0.55
C PHE A 448 1.88 -22.56 0.29
N VAL A 449 0.86 -22.91 -0.48
CA VAL A 449 0.50 -24.32 -0.73
C VAL A 449 0.53 -24.71 -2.21
N VAL A 450 0.66 -23.75 -3.12
CA VAL A 450 0.84 -24.01 -4.56
C VAL A 450 2.13 -24.80 -4.77
N GLU A 451 2.12 -25.74 -5.68
CA GLU A 451 3.29 -26.51 -6.06
C GLU A 451 4.38 -25.56 -6.60
N GLY A 452 5.64 -25.79 -6.24
CA GLY A 452 6.76 -24.91 -6.59
C GLY A 452 6.97 -23.73 -5.64
N THR A 453 5.98 -23.33 -4.83
CA THR A 453 6.09 -22.15 -3.94
C THR A 453 6.51 -22.48 -2.50
N LYS A 454 6.57 -23.75 -2.12
CA LYS A 454 6.81 -24.22 -0.75
C LYS A 454 8.14 -23.76 -0.16
N LYS A 455 9.10 -23.38 -1.01
CA LYS A 455 10.39 -22.81 -0.59
C LYS A 455 10.19 -21.52 0.21
N LEU A 456 9.18 -20.71 -0.09
CA LEU A 456 8.83 -19.50 0.65
C LEU A 456 8.50 -19.79 2.12
N ASN A 457 7.99 -21.00 2.43
CA ASN A 457 7.67 -21.38 3.80
C ASN A 457 8.90 -21.72 4.66
N GLU A 458 10.10 -21.85 4.10
CA GLU A 458 11.30 -22.20 4.85
C GLU A 458 11.68 -21.10 5.83
N GLU A 459 11.61 -19.83 5.40
CA GLU A 459 11.87 -18.70 6.29
C GLU A 459 10.77 -18.56 7.35
N LEU A 460 9.51 -18.77 6.98
CA LEU A 460 8.37 -18.72 7.91
C LEU A 460 8.44 -19.80 9.03
N LYS A 461 9.10 -20.94 8.78
CA LYS A 461 9.32 -21.99 9.79
C LYS A 461 10.35 -21.60 10.85
N ARG A 462 11.26 -20.68 10.50
CA ARG A 462 12.32 -20.24 11.42
C ARG A 462 11.83 -19.31 12.52
N ILE A 463 10.67 -18.68 12.32
CA ILE A 463 10.06 -17.74 13.27
C ILE A 463 9.40 -18.49 14.44
N GLY A 464 8.86 -19.68 14.21
CA GLY A 464 8.16 -20.51 15.20
C GLY A 464 9.04 -21.36 16.11
N LYS A 465 10.33 -21.11 16.13
CA LYS A 465 11.32 -21.74 17.02
C LYS A 465 11.90 -20.68 17.95
#